data_97c2c4819ae701f05dbc50c21de733c1
#
_entry.id   97c2c4819ae701f05dbc50c21de733c1
#
_cell.length_a   1.000
_cell.length_b   1.000
_cell.length_c   1.000
_cell.angle_alpha   90.00
_cell.angle_beta   90.00
_cell.angle_gamma   90.00
#
_symmetry.space_group_name_H-M   'P 1'
#
loop_
_entity.id
_entity.type
_entity.pdbx_description
1 polymer ?
#
loop_
_entity_poly.entity_id
_entity_poly.type
_entity_poly.pdbx_seq_one_letter_code
_entity_poly.pdbx_strand_id
1 'polypeptide(L)'
;MLSILLLSDGKPGHFNQSKGLAEALARHTPSEVNIIELPLGSWWKKIRYATAQLASLPKPDIIIGAGHRTHVPLLYLGRKMKARSIVMMRPSLPTRLFDLCLIPEHDLKNRALKTNVIPTVGALNRIIANKAKSHQGLILIGGPSKEYAWNESSLLEAVAEISRTNNLIWHLTDSRRTPIGFMEAVSP
;
A
#
# COMPACT_ATOMS: atom_id res chain seq x y z
N MET A 1 1.02 -6.76 24.53
CA MET A 1 1.17 -5.75 23.45
C MET A 1 1.60 -6.47 22.19
N LEU A 2 0.92 -6.28 21.07
CA LEU A 2 1.21 -6.94 19.80
C LEU A 2 2.43 -6.29 19.14
N SER A 3 3.46 -7.07 18.83
CA SER A 3 4.66 -6.60 18.14
C SER A 3 4.54 -6.85 16.63
N ILE A 4 4.51 -5.76 15.84
CA ILE A 4 4.33 -5.79 14.39
C ILE A 4 5.61 -5.30 13.71
N LEU A 5 6.14 -6.09 12.81
CA LEU A 5 7.25 -5.70 11.94
C LEU A 5 6.76 -5.44 10.52
N LEU A 6 7.04 -4.27 9.98
CA LEU A 6 6.82 -3.95 8.57
C LEU A 6 8.12 -4.11 7.78
N LEU A 7 8.07 -4.91 6.72
CA LEU A 7 9.15 -4.98 5.74
C LEU A 7 8.81 -4.08 4.54
N SER A 8 9.60 -3.03 4.35
CA SER A 8 9.46 -2.09 3.24
C SER A 8 10.43 -2.41 2.11
N ASP A 9 9.97 -2.32 0.87
CA ASP A 9 10.83 -2.41 -0.32
C ASP A 9 11.22 -1.02 -0.87
N GLY A 10 10.97 0.05 -0.10
CA GLY A 10 11.24 1.43 -0.46
C GLY A 10 10.18 2.07 -1.37
N LYS A 11 9.14 1.34 -1.79
CA LYS A 11 8.06 1.89 -2.62
C LYS A 11 6.94 2.48 -1.74
N PRO A 12 6.65 3.79 -1.85
CA PRO A 12 5.65 4.44 -1.00
C PRO A 12 4.26 3.79 -1.06
N GLY A 13 3.81 3.34 -2.24
CA GLY A 13 2.50 2.68 -2.39
C GLY A 13 2.43 1.35 -1.62
N HIS A 14 3.49 0.53 -1.65
CA HIS A 14 3.58 -0.71 -0.89
C HIS A 14 3.65 -0.43 0.62
N PHE A 15 4.47 0.55 1.00
CA PHE A 15 4.62 0.95 2.39
C PHE A 15 3.30 1.46 2.98
N ASN A 16 2.55 2.31 2.25
CA ASN A 16 1.26 2.82 2.68
C ASN A 16 0.23 1.71 2.93
N GLN A 17 0.24 0.65 2.12
CA GLN A 17 -0.63 -0.50 2.34
C GLN A 17 -0.28 -1.21 3.66
N SER A 18 1.00 -1.58 3.83
CA SER A 18 1.47 -2.28 5.04
C SER A 18 1.23 -1.44 6.31
N LYS A 19 1.51 -0.14 6.22
CA LYS A 19 1.31 0.80 7.32
C LYS A 19 -0.18 0.99 7.64
N GLY A 20 -1.05 1.06 6.62
CA GLY A 20 -2.50 1.13 6.81
C GLY A 20 -3.06 -0.07 7.57
N LEU A 21 -2.60 -1.28 7.27
CA LEU A 21 -2.97 -2.48 8.02
C LEU A 21 -2.48 -2.43 9.46
N ALA A 22 -1.20 -2.05 9.67
CA ALA A 22 -0.64 -1.96 11.03
C ALA A 22 -1.37 -0.91 11.88
N GLU A 23 -1.66 0.26 11.33
CA GLU A 23 -2.44 1.30 11.99
C GLU A 23 -3.88 0.85 12.29
N ALA A 24 -4.49 0.06 11.40
CA ALA A 24 -5.80 -0.53 11.64
C ALA A 24 -5.78 -1.52 12.81
N LEU A 25 -4.79 -2.41 12.84
CA LEU A 25 -4.61 -3.34 13.96
C LEU A 25 -4.37 -2.62 15.28
N ALA A 26 -3.56 -1.57 15.28
CA ALA A 26 -3.26 -0.77 16.47
C ALA A 26 -4.49 -0.06 17.06
N ARG A 27 -5.53 0.21 16.27
CA ARG A 27 -6.81 0.74 16.77
C ARG A 27 -7.63 -0.30 17.57
N HIS A 28 -7.39 -1.58 17.35
CA HIS A 28 -8.12 -2.66 18.01
C HIS A 28 -7.33 -3.36 19.11
N THR A 29 -5.99 -3.26 19.07
CA THR A 29 -5.11 -3.95 20.01
C THR A 29 -3.87 -3.10 20.28
N PRO A 30 -3.47 -2.87 21.54
CA PRO A 30 -2.23 -2.17 21.85
C PRO A 30 -1.06 -2.80 21.11
N SER A 31 -0.43 -2.05 20.22
CA SER A 31 0.56 -2.56 19.29
C SER A 31 1.79 -1.66 19.24
N GLU A 32 2.95 -2.28 19.11
CA GLU A 32 4.21 -1.63 18.76
C GLU A 32 4.55 -1.96 17.30
N VAL A 33 4.84 -0.94 16.49
CA VAL A 33 5.13 -1.09 15.06
C VAL A 33 6.57 -0.70 14.78
N ASN A 34 7.36 -1.67 14.35
CA ASN A 34 8.73 -1.49 13.92
C ASN A 34 8.84 -1.62 12.40
N ILE A 35 9.78 -0.91 11.78
CA ILE A 35 9.94 -0.86 10.33
C ILE A 35 11.37 -1.19 9.96
N ILE A 36 11.53 -2.11 9.00
CA ILE A 36 12.82 -2.40 8.37
C ILE A 36 12.68 -2.12 6.87
N GLU A 37 13.41 -1.13 6.38
CA GLU A 37 13.53 -0.89 4.95
C GLU A 37 14.62 -1.80 4.38
N LEU A 38 14.22 -2.65 3.41
CA LEU A 38 15.10 -3.63 2.81
C LEU A 38 16.04 -2.98 1.77
N PRO A 39 17.34 -3.24 1.83
CA PRO A 39 18.29 -2.69 0.88
C PRO A 39 18.05 -3.23 -0.53
N LEU A 40 18.55 -2.53 -1.54
CA LEU A 40 18.63 -3.06 -2.89
C LEU A 40 19.60 -4.24 -2.96
N GLY A 41 19.36 -5.13 -3.92
CA GLY A 41 20.23 -6.28 -4.18
C GLY A 41 19.56 -7.62 -3.97
N SER A 42 20.36 -8.67 -3.80
CA SER A 42 19.92 -10.05 -3.68
C SER A 42 19.08 -10.31 -2.44
N TRP A 43 18.29 -11.37 -2.49
CA TRP A 43 17.48 -11.78 -1.34
C TRP A 43 18.32 -12.17 -0.10
N TRP A 44 19.51 -12.72 -0.27
CA TRP A 44 20.46 -13.00 0.82
C TRP A 44 20.91 -11.73 1.55
N LYS A 45 21.24 -10.68 0.79
CA LYS A 45 21.61 -9.38 1.36
C LYS A 45 20.48 -8.81 2.20
N LYS A 46 19.23 -8.89 1.70
CA LYS A 46 18.04 -8.43 2.42
C LYS A 46 17.80 -9.20 3.72
N ILE A 47 17.94 -10.54 3.68
CA ILE A 47 17.77 -11.38 4.87
C ILE A 47 18.85 -11.06 5.90
N ARG A 48 20.11 -11.00 5.50
CA ARG A 48 21.21 -10.67 6.44
C ARG A 48 20.96 -9.31 7.08
N TYR A 49 20.64 -8.31 6.28
CA TYR A 49 20.37 -6.97 6.77
C TYR A 49 19.20 -6.95 7.75
N ALA A 50 18.06 -7.50 7.37
CA ALA A 50 16.87 -7.53 8.23
C ALA A 50 17.10 -8.34 9.52
N THR A 51 17.86 -9.42 9.45
CA THR A 51 18.23 -10.22 10.64
C THR A 51 19.12 -9.40 11.60
N ALA A 52 20.06 -8.63 11.08
CA ALA A 52 20.92 -7.76 11.89
C ALA A 52 20.11 -6.65 12.58
N GLN A 53 19.19 -6.01 11.84
CA GLN A 53 18.30 -4.99 12.41
C GLN A 53 17.37 -5.55 13.50
N LEU A 54 16.89 -6.77 13.32
CA LEU A 54 16.03 -7.44 14.30
C LEU A 54 16.71 -7.72 15.64
N ALA A 55 18.03 -7.75 15.69
CA ALA A 55 18.74 -7.99 16.96
C ALA A 55 18.51 -6.90 18.01
N SER A 56 18.16 -5.69 17.57
CA SER A 56 17.87 -4.53 18.43
C SER A 56 16.37 -4.25 18.59
N LEU A 57 15.51 -5.07 18.00
CA LEU A 57 14.06 -4.88 18.02
C LEU A 57 13.37 -5.97 18.84
N PRO A 58 12.17 -5.69 19.40
CA PRO A 58 11.35 -6.73 20.00
C PRO A 58 11.06 -7.86 18.99
N LYS A 59 10.94 -9.07 19.51
CA LYS A 59 10.54 -10.21 18.69
C LYS A 59 9.15 -9.95 18.12
N PRO A 60 8.97 -9.96 16.79
CA PRO A 60 7.67 -9.71 16.20
C PRO A 60 6.72 -10.90 16.38
N ASP A 61 5.45 -10.62 16.65
CA ASP A 61 4.35 -11.57 16.56
C ASP A 61 3.85 -11.68 15.12
N ILE A 62 3.86 -10.54 14.40
CA ILE A 62 3.39 -10.42 13.02
C ILE A 62 4.46 -9.70 12.18
N ILE A 63 4.69 -10.20 10.99
CA ILE A 63 5.52 -9.54 9.98
C ILE A 63 4.64 -9.27 8.75
N ILE A 64 4.58 -8.01 8.32
CA ILE A 64 3.79 -7.57 7.18
C ILE A 64 4.72 -7.10 6.06
N GLY A 65 4.44 -7.52 4.83
CA GLY A 65 5.19 -7.07 3.66
C GLY A 65 4.31 -6.88 2.44
N ALA A 66 4.63 -5.89 1.62
CA ALA A 66 4.01 -5.64 0.32
C ALA A 66 5.07 -5.57 -0.78
N GLY A 67 4.74 -6.12 -1.94
CA GLY A 67 5.62 -6.15 -3.10
C GLY A 67 6.63 -7.31 -3.09
N HIS A 68 6.99 -7.77 -4.30
CA HIS A 68 7.75 -9.01 -4.50
C HIS A 68 9.13 -9.05 -3.81
N ARG A 69 9.74 -7.88 -3.56
CA ARG A 69 11.04 -7.81 -2.89
C ARG A 69 10.98 -8.23 -1.42
N THR A 70 9.80 -8.17 -0.80
CA THR A 70 9.62 -8.52 0.60
C THR A 70 9.33 -10.01 0.80
N HIS A 71 8.88 -10.75 -0.22
CA HIS A 71 8.32 -12.09 -0.07
C HIS A 71 9.32 -13.08 0.56
N VAL A 72 10.53 -13.19 0.02
CA VAL A 72 11.52 -14.14 0.54
C VAL A 72 11.99 -13.76 1.95
N PRO A 73 12.37 -12.48 2.23
CA PRO A 73 12.67 -12.05 3.60
C PRO A 73 11.51 -12.28 4.57
N LEU A 74 10.26 -11.98 4.17
CA LEU A 74 9.06 -12.18 4.97
C LEU A 74 8.92 -13.66 5.40
N LEU A 75 9.03 -14.58 4.45
CA LEU A 75 8.91 -16.02 4.73
C LEU A 75 10.05 -16.53 5.62
N TYR A 76 11.27 -16.10 5.35
CA TYR A 76 12.43 -16.50 6.15
C TYR A 76 12.31 -16.01 7.58
N LEU A 77 12.04 -14.72 7.77
CA LEU A 77 11.94 -14.11 9.09
C LEU A 77 10.72 -14.62 9.86
N GLY A 78 9.59 -14.81 9.18
CA GLY A 78 8.40 -15.40 9.78
C GLY A 78 8.68 -16.76 10.41
N ARG A 79 9.35 -17.64 9.67
CA ARG A 79 9.74 -18.97 10.19
C ARG A 79 10.78 -18.87 11.30
N LYS A 80 11.84 -18.10 11.09
CA LYS A 80 12.94 -17.93 12.06
C LYS A 80 12.45 -17.37 13.39
N MET A 81 11.57 -16.38 13.34
CA MET A 81 11.04 -15.70 14.53
C MET A 81 9.77 -16.35 15.09
N LYS A 82 9.21 -17.35 14.40
CA LYS A 82 7.91 -17.95 14.69
C LYS A 82 6.80 -16.90 14.71
N ALA A 83 6.90 -15.91 13.81
CA ALA A 83 5.95 -14.82 13.62
C ALA A 83 5.00 -15.12 12.47
N ARG A 84 3.76 -14.62 12.54
CA ARG A 84 2.79 -14.74 11.44
C ARG A 84 3.19 -13.88 10.27
N SER A 85 3.27 -14.46 9.08
CA SER A 85 3.62 -13.79 7.83
C SER A 85 2.38 -13.30 7.09
N ILE A 86 2.22 -11.99 6.96
CA ILE A 86 1.11 -11.38 6.21
C ILE A 86 1.67 -10.70 4.97
N VAL A 87 1.20 -11.13 3.80
CA VAL A 87 1.54 -10.50 2.52
C VAL A 87 0.39 -9.69 1.99
N MET A 88 0.71 -8.47 1.56
CA MET A 88 -0.23 -7.56 0.91
C MET A 88 -0.08 -7.67 -0.60
N MET A 89 -1.18 -7.57 -1.32
CA MET A 89 -1.27 -7.77 -2.77
C MET A 89 -1.00 -9.23 -3.18
N ARG A 90 -1.23 -9.54 -4.45
CA ARG A 90 -0.98 -10.88 -4.97
C ARG A 90 0.52 -11.21 -4.96
N PRO A 91 0.94 -12.22 -4.18
CA PRO A 91 2.34 -12.59 -4.15
C PRO A 91 2.80 -13.30 -5.43
N SER A 92 4.08 -13.15 -5.78
CA SER A 92 4.73 -13.91 -6.85
C SER A 92 5.06 -15.35 -6.45
N LEU A 93 5.02 -15.65 -5.15
CA LEU A 93 5.18 -17.00 -4.60
C LEU A 93 3.80 -17.62 -4.28
N PRO A 94 3.72 -18.96 -4.18
CA PRO A 94 2.46 -19.62 -3.82
C PRO A 94 1.88 -19.09 -2.50
N THR A 95 0.59 -18.73 -2.49
CA THR A 95 -0.09 -18.17 -1.31
C THR A 95 -0.01 -19.06 -0.09
N ARG A 96 0.00 -20.40 -0.26
CA ARG A 96 0.13 -21.38 0.84
C ARG A 96 1.41 -21.26 1.68
N LEU A 97 2.39 -20.50 1.21
CA LEU A 97 3.64 -20.28 1.96
C LEU A 97 3.50 -19.21 3.05
N PHE A 98 2.50 -18.36 2.94
CA PHE A 98 2.21 -17.27 3.88
C PHE A 98 1.08 -17.68 4.82
N ASP A 99 1.07 -17.14 6.03
CA ASP A 99 -0.03 -17.39 6.97
C ASP A 99 -1.29 -16.66 6.52
N LEU A 100 -1.16 -15.44 5.96
CA LEU A 100 -2.27 -14.65 5.44
C LEU A 100 -1.87 -13.85 4.20
N CYS A 101 -2.76 -13.82 3.21
CA CYS A 101 -2.63 -13.01 2.01
C CYS A 101 -3.84 -12.08 1.88
N LEU A 102 -3.61 -10.78 1.89
CA LEU A 102 -4.65 -9.77 1.63
C LEU A 102 -4.51 -9.33 0.18
N ILE A 103 -5.43 -9.77 -0.67
CA ILE A 103 -5.31 -9.62 -2.13
C ILE A 103 -6.50 -8.83 -2.67
N PRO A 104 -6.27 -7.71 -3.37
CA PRO A 104 -7.33 -6.99 -4.05
C PRO A 104 -8.10 -7.89 -5.04
N GLU A 105 -9.42 -7.76 -5.07
CA GLU A 105 -10.30 -8.59 -5.90
C GLU A 105 -9.90 -8.60 -7.38
N HIS A 106 -9.48 -7.45 -7.92
CA HIS A 106 -9.02 -7.34 -9.31
C HIS A 106 -7.77 -8.16 -9.62
N ASP A 107 -6.98 -8.56 -8.60
CA ASP A 107 -5.80 -9.40 -8.74
C ASP A 107 -6.11 -10.90 -8.63
N LEU A 108 -7.33 -11.29 -8.23
CA LEU A 108 -7.68 -12.69 -7.94
C LEU A 108 -8.01 -13.53 -9.19
N LYS A 109 -8.33 -12.93 -10.33
CA LYS A 109 -8.60 -13.62 -11.62
C LYS A 109 -9.50 -14.85 -11.50
N ASN A 110 -10.69 -14.73 -10.92
CA ASN A 110 -11.73 -15.78 -10.82
C ASN A 110 -11.23 -17.16 -10.32
N ARG A 111 -10.24 -17.20 -9.45
CA ARG A 111 -9.75 -18.45 -8.85
C ARG A 111 -10.45 -18.72 -7.53
N ALA A 112 -10.67 -20.00 -7.24
CA ALA A 112 -11.15 -20.44 -5.94
C ALA A 112 -10.22 -19.90 -4.83
N LEU A 113 -10.80 -19.22 -3.84
CA LEU A 113 -10.07 -18.65 -2.72
C LEU A 113 -9.56 -19.77 -1.82
N LYS A 114 -8.30 -19.65 -1.41
CA LYS A 114 -7.74 -20.50 -0.38
C LYS A 114 -8.06 -19.94 0.99
N THR A 115 -8.07 -20.79 2.00
CA THR A 115 -8.42 -20.42 3.39
C THR A 115 -7.56 -19.31 3.99
N ASN A 116 -6.34 -19.14 3.50
CA ASN A 116 -5.42 -18.08 3.92
C ASN A 116 -5.43 -16.83 3.02
N VAL A 117 -6.44 -16.69 2.15
CA VAL A 117 -6.58 -15.52 1.25
C VAL A 117 -7.86 -14.79 1.60
N ILE A 118 -7.71 -13.53 1.95
CA ILE A 118 -8.82 -12.60 2.15
C ILE A 118 -8.84 -11.62 0.98
N PRO A 119 -9.92 -11.58 0.20
CA PRO A 119 -10.09 -10.57 -0.84
C PRO A 119 -10.32 -9.19 -0.20
N THR A 120 -9.78 -8.14 -0.81
CA THR A 120 -9.99 -6.77 -0.39
C THR A 120 -10.60 -5.94 -1.51
N VAL A 121 -11.52 -5.03 -1.15
CA VAL A 121 -12.08 -4.07 -2.10
C VAL A 121 -11.02 -3.00 -2.37
N GLY A 122 -10.24 -3.20 -3.43
CA GLY A 122 -9.10 -2.36 -3.76
C GLY A 122 -7.87 -2.58 -2.87
N ALA A 123 -6.86 -1.75 -3.06
CA ALA A 123 -5.64 -1.78 -2.27
C ALA A 123 -5.87 -1.12 -0.90
N LEU A 124 -5.42 -1.79 0.16
CA LEU A 124 -5.46 -1.20 1.50
C LEU A 124 -4.63 0.09 1.55
N ASN A 125 -5.05 1.02 2.39
CA ASN A 125 -4.39 2.31 2.54
C ASN A 125 -4.60 2.86 3.96
N ARG A 126 -4.09 4.05 4.23
CA ARG A 126 -4.15 4.70 5.55
C ARG A 126 -5.37 5.62 5.71
N ILE A 127 -6.20 5.72 4.68
CA ILE A 127 -7.38 6.59 4.74
C ILE A 127 -8.41 5.96 5.68
N ILE A 128 -8.86 6.76 6.63
CA ILE A 128 -9.93 6.39 7.55
C ILE A 128 -11.21 7.05 7.04
N ALA A 129 -12.28 6.27 6.93
CA ALA A 129 -13.57 6.80 6.58
C ALA A 129 -14.00 7.85 7.63
N ASN A 130 -14.13 9.08 7.19
CA ASN A 130 -14.67 10.17 7.97
C ASN A 130 -16.01 10.60 7.38
N LYS A 131 -16.81 11.32 8.16
CA LYS A 131 -18.01 11.97 7.60
C LYS A 131 -17.56 12.91 6.47
N ALA A 132 -18.18 12.76 5.31
CA ALA A 132 -17.95 13.67 4.20
C ALA A 132 -18.20 15.11 4.66
N LYS A 133 -17.30 16.03 4.32
CA LYS A 133 -17.53 17.44 4.56
C LYS A 133 -18.55 17.92 3.52
N SER A 134 -19.65 18.47 3.99
CA SER A 134 -20.62 19.11 3.09
C SER A 134 -19.94 20.27 2.33
N HIS A 135 -20.31 20.47 1.09
CA HIS A 135 -19.81 21.54 0.22
C HIS A 135 -18.31 21.47 -0.15
N GLN A 136 -17.65 20.32 0.02
CA GLN A 136 -16.27 20.12 -0.45
C GLN A 136 -16.16 18.90 -1.36
N GLY A 137 -15.41 19.05 -2.45
CA GLY A 137 -15.05 17.98 -3.37
C GLY A 137 -13.54 17.83 -3.46
N LEU A 138 -13.07 16.63 -3.82
CA LEU A 138 -11.65 16.33 -4.03
C LEU A 138 -11.45 15.70 -5.40
N ILE A 139 -10.59 16.32 -6.21
CA ILE A 139 -10.16 15.80 -7.50
C ILE A 139 -8.70 15.35 -7.37
N LEU A 140 -8.45 14.07 -7.65
CA LEU A 140 -7.13 13.48 -7.62
C LEU A 140 -6.63 13.28 -9.05
N ILE A 141 -5.63 14.07 -9.46
CA ILE A 141 -5.04 13.97 -10.79
C ILE A 141 -3.94 12.90 -10.79
N GLY A 142 -4.10 11.90 -11.63
CA GLY A 142 -3.09 10.89 -11.88
C GLY A 142 -1.99 11.40 -12.83
N GLY A 143 -1.46 10.50 -13.62
CA GLY A 143 -0.50 10.81 -14.68
C GLY A 143 -0.40 9.64 -15.66
N PRO A 144 0.38 9.78 -16.74
CA PRO A 144 0.52 8.74 -17.75
C PRO A 144 0.96 7.41 -17.14
N SER A 145 0.48 6.31 -17.71
CA SER A 145 0.86 4.96 -17.33
C SER A 145 1.00 4.08 -18.57
N LYS A 146 1.46 2.85 -18.39
CA LYS A 146 1.53 1.88 -19.50
C LYS A 146 0.14 1.51 -20.05
N GLU A 147 -0.90 1.67 -19.22
CA GLU A 147 -2.26 1.21 -19.51
C GLU A 147 -3.19 2.35 -19.91
N TYR A 148 -2.84 3.58 -19.56
CA TYR A 148 -3.66 4.77 -19.81
C TYR A 148 -2.83 5.87 -20.45
N ALA A 149 -3.30 6.35 -21.61
CA ALA A 149 -2.74 7.53 -22.25
C ALA A 149 -3.08 8.79 -21.44
N TRP A 150 -2.20 9.78 -21.49
CA TRP A 150 -2.43 11.09 -20.94
C TRP A 150 -3.03 12.01 -22.01
N ASN A 151 -4.20 12.54 -21.76
CA ASN A 151 -4.84 13.57 -22.59
C ASN A 151 -5.11 14.80 -21.74
N GLU A 152 -4.22 15.75 -21.80
CA GLU A 152 -4.26 16.97 -21.00
C GLU A 152 -5.51 17.81 -21.27
N SER A 153 -5.84 18.06 -22.56
CA SER A 153 -6.99 18.86 -22.92
C SER A 153 -8.30 18.30 -22.38
N SER A 154 -8.52 16.98 -22.55
CA SER A 154 -9.72 16.32 -22.03
C SER A 154 -9.81 16.36 -20.50
N LEU A 155 -8.67 16.32 -19.80
CA LEU A 155 -8.64 16.41 -18.34
C LEU A 155 -8.95 17.85 -17.87
N LEU A 156 -8.39 18.85 -18.54
CA LEU A 156 -8.68 20.26 -18.25
C LEU A 156 -10.17 20.58 -18.46
N GLU A 157 -10.74 20.11 -19.57
CA GLU A 157 -12.17 20.25 -19.84
C GLU A 157 -13.04 19.58 -18.78
N ALA A 158 -12.71 18.34 -18.38
CA ALA A 158 -13.45 17.62 -17.37
C ALA A 158 -13.38 18.30 -15.99
N VAL A 159 -12.20 18.79 -15.58
CA VAL A 159 -12.05 19.55 -14.34
C VAL A 159 -12.86 20.85 -14.38
N ALA A 160 -12.81 21.58 -15.50
CA ALA A 160 -13.58 22.82 -15.67
C ALA A 160 -15.09 22.56 -15.66
N GLU A 161 -15.56 21.47 -16.25
CA GLU A 161 -16.97 21.09 -16.24
C GLU A 161 -17.45 20.72 -14.83
N ILE A 162 -16.70 19.88 -14.12
CA ILE A 162 -17.01 19.49 -12.74
C ILE A 162 -17.08 20.72 -11.84
N SER A 163 -16.15 21.66 -12.00
CA SER A 163 -16.09 22.88 -11.19
C SER A 163 -17.28 23.80 -11.40
N ARG A 164 -17.84 23.83 -12.62
CA ARG A 164 -19.00 24.68 -12.98
C ARG A 164 -20.34 24.05 -12.61
N THR A 165 -20.44 22.73 -12.58
CA THR A 165 -21.73 22.03 -12.38
C THR A 165 -22.14 21.91 -10.91
N ASN A 166 -21.28 22.24 -9.96
CA ASN A 166 -21.53 22.05 -8.55
C ASN A 166 -21.06 23.25 -7.72
N ASN A 167 -21.87 23.68 -6.76
CA ASN A 167 -21.50 24.71 -5.76
C ASN A 167 -20.60 24.14 -4.64
N LEU A 168 -19.59 23.35 -5.02
CA LEU A 168 -18.64 22.78 -4.09
C LEU A 168 -17.33 23.57 -4.10
N ILE A 169 -16.66 23.61 -2.96
CA ILE A 169 -15.26 24.02 -2.89
C ILE A 169 -14.41 22.83 -3.32
N TRP A 170 -13.80 22.93 -4.49
CA TRP A 170 -12.98 21.88 -5.03
C TRP A 170 -11.53 21.98 -4.55
N HIS A 171 -11.03 20.88 -3.99
CA HIS A 171 -9.62 20.68 -3.70
C HIS A 171 -9.05 19.82 -4.81
N LEU A 172 -8.00 20.32 -5.45
CA LEU A 172 -7.28 19.60 -6.50
C LEU A 172 -5.91 19.20 -5.97
N THR A 173 -5.51 17.96 -6.18
CA THR A 173 -4.16 17.50 -5.90
C THR A 173 -3.65 16.60 -7.02
N ASP A 174 -2.36 16.60 -7.22
CA ASP A 174 -1.64 15.85 -8.24
C ASP A 174 -0.92 14.63 -7.69
N SER A 175 -0.35 13.86 -8.58
CA SER A 175 0.51 12.73 -8.28
C SER A 175 1.93 12.97 -8.78
N ARG A 176 2.89 12.20 -8.30
CA ARG A 176 4.28 12.22 -8.81
C ARG A 176 4.41 11.89 -10.30
N ARG A 177 3.35 11.42 -10.95
CA ARG A 177 3.31 11.11 -12.38
C ARG A 177 2.61 12.19 -13.20
N THR A 178 1.98 13.15 -12.55
CA THR A 178 1.34 14.27 -13.22
C THR A 178 2.42 15.09 -13.93
N PRO A 179 2.26 15.41 -15.21
CA PRO A 179 3.20 16.25 -15.94
C PRO A 179 3.40 17.60 -15.28
N ILE A 180 4.63 18.07 -15.31
CA ILE A 180 5.00 19.41 -14.82
C ILE A 180 4.21 20.44 -15.63
N GLY A 181 3.68 21.46 -14.96
CA GLY A 181 2.88 22.54 -15.58
C GLY A 181 1.38 22.26 -15.65
N PHE A 182 0.92 21.01 -15.44
CA PHE A 182 -0.51 20.71 -15.49
C PHE A 182 -1.31 21.44 -14.40
N MET A 183 -0.77 21.53 -13.20
CA MET A 183 -1.47 22.20 -12.08
C MET A 183 -1.58 23.70 -12.30
N GLU A 184 -0.59 24.32 -12.94
CA GLU A 184 -0.63 25.74 -13.36
C GLU A 184 -1.68 25.98 -14.44
N ALA A 185 -1.86 25.02 -15.35
CA ALA A 185 -2.86 25.10 -16.41
C ALA A 185 -4.31 24.93 -15.88
N VAL A 186 -4.50 24.28 -14.75
CA VAL A 186 -5.82 24.10 -14.11
C VAL A 186 -6.22 25.32 -13.26
N SER A 187 -5.24 26.02 -12.69
CA SER A 187 -5.51 27.22 -11.88
C SER A 187 -5.95 28.36 -12.80
N PRO A 188 -7.10 29.00 -12.52
CA PRO A 188 -7.57 30.14 -13.29
C PRO A 188 -6.66 31.36 -13.10
#